data_48f52721cbb7ba00e58a292fd8dfc7f3
#
_entry.id   48f52721cbb7ba00e58a292fd8dfc7f3
#
_cell.length_a   1.000
_cell.length_b   1.000
_cell.length_c   1.000
_cell.angle_alpha   90.00
_cell.angle_beta   90.00
_cell.angle_gamma   90.00
#
_symmetry.space_group_name_H-M   'P 1'
#
loop_
_entity.id
_entity.type
_entity.pdbx_description
1 polymer ?
#
loop_
_entity_poly.entity_id
_entity_poly.type
_entity_poly.pdbx_seq_one_letter_code
_entity_poly.pdbx_strand_id
1 'polypeptide(L)'
;MFEYVSRRFAGQAGPAGRFVESIWFARGRMAEPRERIAPTGSTVAAIVLGDPIRQSPLGAGTALLADSGFLIGPHDRPIVNEPQGETHCVGIVTTPIGCRPVLGLAPAKLRGRVVDLLRVWPRAADLRSALLTCGTAEAALDAVEETLRVPEPFPEYAIGRCEVAVRSLVDEPSRPVSDIATALGLSHGYLDRLFTEHVGLSPRTLARILRVRRLL
;
A
#
# COMPACT_ATOMS: atom_id res chain seq x y z
N MET A 1 21.99 1.40 -15.52
CA MET A 1 21.74 2.35 -14.41
C MET A 1 20.33 2.08 -13.88
N PHE A 2 20.10 2.13 -12.56
CA PHE A 2 18.77 1.98 -11.95
C PHE A 2 18.25 3.36 -11.56
N GLU A 3 17.08 3.72 -12.07
CA GLU A 3 16.38 4.97 -11.79
C GLU A 3 15.25 4.70 -10.81
N TYR A 4 15.13 5.52 -9.75
CA TYR A 4 14.04 5.49 -8.81
C TYR A 4 13.61 6.92 -8.47
N VAL A 5 12.34 7.21 -8.70
CA VAL A 5 11.74 8.51 -8.38
C VAL A 5 10.49 8.27 -7.55
N SER A 6 10.27 9.07 -6.52
CA SER A 6 9.07 8.95 -5.68
C SER A 6 8.50 10.31 -5.31
N ARG A 7 7.17 10.36 -5.18
CA ARG A 7 6.41 11.54 -4.74
C ARG A 7 5.59 11.17 -3.52
N ARG A 8 5.81 11.88 -2.41
CA ARG A 8 5.08 11.67 -1.15
C ARG A 8 3.83 12.55 -1.08
N PHE A 9 2.75 11.97 -0.57
CA PHE A 9 1.48 12.65 -0.31
C PHE A 9 1.15 12.71 1.18
N ALA A 10 1.65 11.78 1.98
CA ALA A 10 1.37 11.72 3.41
C ALA A 10 1.68 13.06 4.11
N GLY A 11 0.68 13.62 4.79
CA GLY A 11 0.77 14.93 5.45
C GLY A 11 0.40 16.12 4.57
N GLN A 12 0.12 15.95 3.29
CA GLN A 12 -0.43 17.01 2.43
C GLN A 12 -1.92 17.20 2.70
N ALA A 13 -2.43 18.39 2.41
CA ALA A 13 -3.86 18.67 2.48
C ALA A 13 -4.63 17.90 1.38
N GLY A 14 -5.87 17.54 1.69
CA GLY A 14 -6.79 16.89 0.75
C GLY A 14 -6.78 15.35 0.78
N PRO A 15 -7.65 14.73 -0.02
CA PRO A 15 -7.87 13.28 -0.01
C PRO A 15 -6.64 12.46 -0.36
N ALA A 16 -5.79 12.94 -1.29
CA ALA A 16 -4.56 12.25 -1.66
C ALA A 16 -3.64 12.10 -0.45
N GLY A 17 -3.35 13.17 0.30
CA GLY A 17 -2.48 13.11 1.49
C GLY A 17 -3.06 12.30 2.64
N ARG A 18 -4.39 12.11 2.67
CA ARG A 18 -5.08 11.29 3.67
C ARG A 18 -4.97 9.80 3.40
N PHE A 19 -5.03 9.37 2.12
CA PHE A 19 -5.20 7.97 1.74
C PHE A 19 -4.03 7.39 0.93
N VAL A 20 -3.16 8.24 0.37
CA VAL A 20 -1.95 7.84 -0.35
C VAL A 20 -0.73 8.22 0.46
N GLU A 21 0.18 7.29 0.69
CA GLU A 21 1.47 7.56 1.32
C GLU A 21 2.45 8.13 0.28
N SER A 22 2.58 7.42 -0.84
CA SER A 22 3.46 7.83 -1.94
C SER A 22 3.08 7.10 -3.25
N ILE A 23 3.57 7.67 -4.35
CA ILE A 23 3.70 6.98 -5.64
C ILE A 23 5.17 6.94 -6.00
N TRP A 24 5.57 5.93 -6.78
CA TRP A 24 6.96 5.77 -7.18
C TRP A 24 7.08 5.16 -8.59
N PHE A 25 8.18 5.50 -9.24
CA PHE A 25 8.62 4.95 -10.52
C PHE A 25 9.97 4.27 -10.31
N ALA A 26 10.16 3.11 -10.94
CA ALA A 26 11.42 2.40 -10.95
C ALA A 26 11.71 1.83 -12.34
N ARG A 27 12.93 2.05 -12.85
CA ARG A 27 13.37 1.54 -14.14
C ARG A 27 14.84 1.16 -14.12
N GLY A 28 15.17 0.03 -14.73
CA GLY A 28 16.54 -0.46 -14.88
C GLY A 28 16.76 -1.80 -14.21
N ARG A 29 17.99 -2.29 -14.27
CA ARG A 29 18.36 -3.57 -13.65
C ARG A 29 18.72 -3.36 -12.19
N MET A 30 18.07 -4.09 -11.30
CA MET A 30 18.42 -4.11 -9.88
C MET A 30 19.80 -4.76 -9.67
N ALA A 31 20.55 -4.26 -8.70
CA ALA A 31 21.86 -4.82 -8.33
C ALA A 31 21.71 -6.22 -7.75
N GLU A 32 20.71 -6.43 -6.91
CA GLU A 32 20.41 -7.71 -6.31
C GLU A 32 19.29 -8.43 -7.07
N PRO A 33 19.40 -9.74 -7.33
CA PRO A 33 18.40 -10.49 -8.09
C PRO A 33 17.07 -10.61 -7.34
N ARG A 34 17.09 -10.39 -6.05
CA ARG A 34 15.90 -10.41 -5.19
C ARG A 34 16.12 -9.58 -3.92
N GLU A 35 15.03 -9.00 -3.45
CA GLU A 35 15.00 -8.23 -2.21
C GLU A 35 13.85 -8.66 -1.30
N ARG A 36 13.93 -8.33 -0.02
CA ARG A 36 12.85 -8.53 0.94
C ARG A 36 12.18 -7.21 1.23
N ILE A 37 10.92 -7.11 0.85
CA ILE A 37 10.07 -5.95 1.16
C ILE A 37 9.54 -6.13 2.57
N ALA A 38 9.95 -5.24 3.47
CA ALA A 38 9.47 -5.23 4.85
C ALA A 38 7.98 -4.82 4.91
N PRO A 39 7.22 -5.32 5.90
CA PRO A 39 5.86 -4.86 6.13
C PRO A 39 5.81 -3.36 6.39
N THR A 40 4.86 -2.68 5.74
CA THR A 40 4.64 -1.23 5.92
C THR A 40 3.36 -0.91 6.69
N GLY A 41 2.46 -1.90 6.81
CA GLY A 41 1.10 -1.69 7.32
C GLY A 41 0.13 -1.13 6.27
N SER A 42 0.61 -0.97 5.04
CA SER A 42 -0.09 -0.36 3.89
C SER A 42 -0.40 -1.40 2.82
N THR A 43 -1.20 -1.01 1.83
CA THR A 43 -1.40 -1.76 0.58
C THR A 43 -0.52 -1.14 -0.50
N VAL A 44 0.14 -1.99 -1.29
CA VAL A 44 0.95 -1.56 -2.42
C VAL A 44 0.34 -2.11 -3.71
N ALA A 45 0.03 -1.25 -4.66
CA ALA A 45 -0.33 -1.61 -6.02
C ALA A 45 0.83 -1.23 -6.94
N ALA A 46 1.29 -2.16 -7.77
CA ALA A 46 2.35 -1.91 -8.73
C ALA A 46 1.94 -2.36 -10.12
N ILE A 47 2.13 -1.49 -11.10
CA ILE A 47 1.91 -1.75 -12.52
C ILE A 47 3.26 -2.08 -13.14
N VAL A 48 3.37 -3.25 -13.74
CA VAL A 48 4.57 -3.74 -14.41
C VAL A 48 4.51 -3.33 -15.89
N LEU A 49 5.55 -2.63 -16.33
CA LEU A 49 5.69 -2.12 -17.71
C LEU A 49 6.85 -2.81 -18.44
N GLY A 50 7.78 -3.43 -17.72
CA GLY A 50 8.93 -4.17 -18.22
C GLY A 50 8.79 -5.69 -18.06
N ASP A 51 9.90 -6.34 -17.72
CA ASP A 51 9.92 -7.80 -17.52
C ASP A 51 9.09 -8.21 -16.30
N PRO A 52 8.56 -9.45 -16.29
CA PRO A 52 7.76 -9.95 -15.17
C PRO A 52 8.48 -9.89 -13.82
N ILE A 53 7.73 -9.68 -12.76
CA ILE A 53 8.24 -9.64 -11.40
C ILE A 53 7.57 -10.75 -10.58
N ARG A 54 8.38 -11.63 -9.99
CA ARG A 54 7.89 -12.63 -9.04
C ARG A 54 7.75 -12.03 -7.66
N GLN A 55 6.56 -12.20 -7.08
CA GLN A 55 6.26 -11.80 -5.70
C GLN A 55 5.96 -13.05 -4.88
N SER A 56 6.73 -13.28 -3.82
CA SER A 56 6.59 -14.48 -2.98
C SER A 56 6.41 -14.09 -1.52
N PRO A 57 5.19 -14.26 -0.95
CA PRO A 57 5.01 -14.07 0.49
C PRO A 57 5.88 -15.04 1.28
N LEU A 58 6.56 -14.55 2.33
CA LEU A 58 7.34 -15.40 3.21
C LEU A 58 6.40 -16.21 4.11
N GLY A 59 6.34 -17.53 3.93
CA GLY A 59 5.44 -18.43 4.65
C GLY A 59 4.43 -19.12 3.74
N ALA A 60 3.20 -19.26 4.19
CA ALA A 60 2.16 -20.06 3.53
C ALA A 60 1.44 -19.39 2.34
N GLY A 61 1.97 -18.30 1.78
CA GLY A 61 1.36 -17.61 0.64
C GLY A 61 1.75 -18.21 -0.70
N THR A 62 0.87 -18.05 -1.72
CA THR A 62 1.17 -18.44 -3.09
C THR A 62 1.98 -17.34 -3.78
N ALA A 63 3.07 -17.75 -4.45
CA ALA A 63 3.85 -16.84 -5.27
C ALA A 63 3.05 -16.43 -6.52
N LEU A 64 3.22 -15.17 -6.94
CA LEU A 64 2.66 -14.62 -8.17
C LEU A 64 3.81 -14.20 -9.09
N LEU A 65 3.78 -14.64 -10.34
CA LEU A 65 4.57 -14.04 -11.41
C LEU A 65 3.68 -13.01 -12.10
N ALA A 66 3.98 -11.74 -11.89
CA ALA A 66 3.21 -10.62 -12.40
C ALA A 66 3.87 -10.06 -13.66
N ASP A 67 3.18 -10.14 -14.79
CA ASP A 67 3.59 -9.57 -16.09
C ASP A 67 2.98 -8.18 -16.35
N SER A 68 1.87 -7.87 -15.70
CA SER A 68 1.13 -6.63 -15.95
C SER A 68 0.93 -5.80 -14.68
N GLY A 69 0.92 -6.44 -13.52
CA GLY A 69 0.82 -5.75 -12.24
C GLY A 69 0.48 -6.67 -11.08
N PHE A 70 0.82 -6.24 -9.89
CA PHE A 70 0.52 -6.95 -8.65
C PHE A 70 0.03 -6.01 -7.57
N LEU A 71 -0.74 -6.57 -6.65
CA LEU A 71 -1.18 -5.90 -5.44
C LEU A 71 -0.72 -6.69 -4.23
N ILE A 72 0.03 -6.05 -3.36
CA ILE A 72 0.43 -6.56 -2.06
C ILE A 72 -0.55 -6.00 -1.02
N GLY A 73 -1.37 -6.87 -0.45
CA GLY A 73 -2.28 -6.49 0.64
C GLY A 73 -1.55 -6.24 1.96
N PRO A 74 -2.26 -5.74 2.98
CA PRO A 74 -1.69 -5.53 4.30
C PRO A 74 -1.08 -6.83 4.84
N HIS A 75 0.20 -6.78 5.27
CA HIS A 75 0.94 -7.97 5.67
C HIS A 75 1.83 -7.70 6.88
N ASP A 76 2.18 -8.73 7.62
CA ASP A 76 3.00 -8.68 8.82
C ASP A 76 4.28 -9.54 8.72
N ARG A 77 4.54 -10.09 7.53
CA ARG A 77 5.76 -10.85 7.17
C ARG A 77 6.35 -10.29 5.88
N PRO A 78 7.67 -10.36 5.69
CA PRO A 78 8.29 -9.89 4.45
C PRO A 78 7.74 -10.58 3.20
N ILE A 79 7.80 -9.86 2.07
CA ILE A 79 7.54 -10.39 0.74
C ILE A 79 8.86 -10.36 -0.02
N VAL A 80 9.16 -11.43 -0.74
CA VAL A 80 10.32 -11.49 -1.62
C VAL A 80 9.91 -10.97 -2.99
N ASN A 81 10.57 -9.92 -3.44
CA ASN A 81 10.47 -9.33 -4.76
C ASN A 81 11.64 -9.81 -5.61
N GLU A 82 11.35 -10.41 -6.77
CA GLU A 82 12.34 -11.03 -7.65
C GLU A 82 12.04 -10.69 -9.10
N PRO A 83 12.57 -9.55 -9.62
CA PRO A 83 12.46 -9.21 -11.03
C PRO A 83 13.10 -10.29 -11.92
N GLN A 84 12.44 -10.66 -13.01
CA GLN A 84 12.94 -11.69 -13.93
C GLN A 84 13.84 -11.11 -15.03
N GLY A 85 14.04 -9.82 -15.03
CA GLY A 85 14.88 -9.12 -16.00
C GLY A 85 15.01 -7.63 -15.65
N GLU A 86 14.77 -6.75 -16.60
CA GLU A 86 14.81 -5.31 -16.37
C GLU A 86 13.51 -4.82 -15.69
N THR A 87 13.66 -4.24 -14.53
CA THR A 87 12.54 -3.60 -13.82
C THR A 87 12.09 -2.36 -14.61
N HIS A 88 10.81 -2.27 -14.90
CA HIS A 88 10.11 -1.05 -15.27
C HIS A 88 8.72 -1.12 -14.66
N CYS A 89 8.50 -0.38 -13.59
CA CYS A 89 7.24 -0.43 -12.87
C CYS A 89 6.93 0.90 -12.18
N VAL A 90 5.64 1.10 -11.93
CA VAL A 90 5.10 2.25 -11.23
C VAL A 90 4.23 1.76 -10.10
N GLY A 91 4.41 2.30 -8.90
CA GLY A 91 3.69 1.84 -7.73
C GLY A 91 2.95 2.93 -6.98
N ILE A 92 1.87 2.51 -6.32
CA ILE A 92 1.04 3.31 -5.43
C ILE A 92 1.12 2.66 -4.05
N VAL A 93 1.55 3.41 -3.05
CA VAL A 93 1.55 2.99 -1.65
C VAL A 93 0.44 3.75 -0.94
N THR A 94 -0.55 3.05 -0.43
CA THR A 94 -1.63 3.68 0.34
C THR A 94 -1.18 3.96 1.77
N THR A 95 -1.87 4.86 2.47
CA THR A 95 -1.81 4.88 3.94
C THR A 95 -2.47 3.60 4.49
N PRO A 96 -2.31 3.24 5.78
CA PRO A 96 -2.93 2.04 6.33
C PRO A 96 -4.45 1.97 6.12
N ILE A 97 -5.13 3.11 6.03
CA ILE A 97 -6.58 3.20 5.77
C ILE A 97 -6.93 3.45 4.30
N GLY A 98 -5.94 3.59 3.42
CA GLY A 98 -6.14 4.05 2.03
C GLY A 98 -6.60 2.99 1.04
N CYS A 99 -6.51 1.70 1.37
CA CYS A 99 -6.84 0.61 0.44
C CYS A 99 -8.24 0.75 -0.17
N ARG A 100 -9.27 0.93 0.66
CA ARG A 100 -10.66 1.06 0.19
C ARG A 100 -10.92 2.40 -0.51
N PRO A 101 -10.52 3.56 0.04
CA PRO A 101 -10.72 4.85 -0.62
C PRO A 101 -10.05 4.96 -1.99
N VAL A 102 -8.83 4.46 -2.13
CA VAL A 102 -8.02 4.59 -3.36
C VAL A 102 -8.36 3.51 -4.39
N LEU A 103 -8.43 2.25 -3.93
CA LEU A 103 -8.55 1.10 -4.84
C LEU A 103 -9.96 0.50 -4.87
N GLY A 104 -10.88 0.90 -3.98
CA GLY A 104 -12.20 0.31 -3.85
C GLY A 104 -12.20 -1.09 -3.24
N LEU A 105 -11.08 -1.56 -2.71
CA LEU A 105 -10.87 -2.94 -2.26
C LEU A 105 -10.98 -3.07 -0.73
N ALA A 106 -11.49 -4.21 -0.26
CA ALA A 106 -11.57 -4.51 1.16
C ALA A 106 -10.23 -5.05 1.67
N PRO A 107 -9.48 -4.32 2.52
CA PRO A 107 -8.14 -4.73 2.94
C PRO A 107 -8.13 -6.05 3.72
N ALA A 108 -9.20 -6.37 4.45
CA ALA A 108 -9.35 -7.65 5.15
C ALA A 108 -9.26 -8.86 4.23
N LYS A 109 -9.80 -8.76 2.98
CA LYS A 109 -9.75 -9.84 1.99
C LYS A 109 -8.37 -10.00 1.34
N LEU A 110 -7.52 -9.00 1.48
CA LEU A 110 -6.19 -8.92 0.88
C LEU A 110 -5.07 -9.21 1.88
N ARG A 111 -5.40 -9.38 3.16
CA ARG A 111 -4.42 -9.59 4.22
C ARG A 111 -3.49 -10.76 3.91
N GLY A 112 -2.17 -10.48 3.92
CA GLY A 112 -1.11 -11.46 3.68
C GLY A 112 -1.08 -12.05 2.27
N ARG A 113 -1.80 -11.45 1.32
CA ARG A 113 -1.91 -11.94 -0.06
C ARG A 113 -1.18 -11.03 -1.04
N VAL A 114 -0.63 -11.66 -2.06
CA VAL A 114 -0.24 -11.02 -3.30
C VAL A 114 -1.21 -11.50 -4.38
N VAL A 115 -1.78 -10.58 -5.13
CA VAL A 115 -2.78 -10.88 -6.16
C VAL A 115 -2.49 -10.11 -7.44
N ASP A 116 -2.96 -10.62 -8.55
CA ASP A 116 -2.91 -9.92 -9.84
C ASP A 116 -3.73 -8.63 -9.76
N LEU A 117 -3.07 -7.50 -10.03
CA LEU A 117 -3.65 -6.17 -9.89
C LEU A 117 -4.81 -5.95 -10.85
N LEU A 118 -4.66 -6.37 -12.11
CA LEU A 118 -5.67 -6.12 -13.15
C LEU A 118 -6.97 -6.88 -12.89
N ARG A 119 -6.89 -8.03 -12.21
CA ARG A 119 -8.08 -8.81 -11.81
C ARG A 119 -8.87 -8.15 -10.69
N VAL A 120 -8.21 -7.44 -9.79
CA VAL A 120 -8.87 -6.84 -8.61
C VAL A 120 -9.13 -5.36 -8.76
N TRP A 121 -8.40 -4.66 -9.61
CA TRP A 121 -8.53 -3.24 -9.90
C TRP A 121 -8.52 -2.97 -11.41
N PRO A 122 -9.66 -3.11 -12.11
CA PRO A 122 -9.74 -3.01 -13.58
C PRO A 122 -9.19 -1.71 -14.16
N ARG A 123 -9.30 -0.59 -13.43
CA ARG A 123 -8.71 0.69 -13.85
C ARG A 123 -7.19 0.61 -14.08
N ALA A 124 -6.52 -0.37 -13.51
CA ALA A 124 -5.08 -0.58 -13.73
C ALA A 124 -4.75 -0.89 -15.20
N ALA A 125 -5.66 -1.44 -15.98
CA ALA A 125 -5.45 -1.73 -17.39
C ALA A 125 -5.33 -0.43 -18.22
N ASP A 126 -6.25 0.51 -18.00
CA ASP A 126 -6.24 1.81 -18.68
C ASP A 126 -5.03 2.63 -18.26
N LEU A 127 -4.74 2.66 -16.95
CA LEU A 127 -3.57 3.34 -16.42
C LEU A 127 -2.27 2.72 -16.98
N ARG A 128 -2.17 1.39 -17.07
CA ARG A 128 -1.01 0.73 -17.68
C ARG A 128 -0.82 1.15 -19.14
N SER A 129 -1.91 1.22 -19.90
CA SER A 129 -1.86 1.66 -21.31
C SER A 129 -1.35 3.10 -21.43
N ALA A 130 -1.79 4.01 -20.56
CA ALA A 130 -1.28 5.38 -20.50
C ALA A 130 0.20 5.43 -20.10
N LEU A 131 0.60 4.66 -19.07
CA LEU A 131 1.99 4.62 -18.59
C LEU A 131 2.98 4.10 -19.63
N LEU A 132 2.57 3.18 -20.51
CA LEU A 132 3.42 2.68 -21.62
C LEU A 132 3.77 3.76 -22.64
N THR A 133 3.01 4.87 -22.69
CA THR A 133 3.27 6.02 -23.56
C THR A 133 4.09 7.12 -22.89
N CYS A 134 4.32 7.04 -21.58
CA CYS A 134 5.10 8.02 -20.83
C CYS A 134 6.60 7.87 -21.12
N GLY A 135 7.23 8.95 -21.57
CA GLY A 135 8.67 8.95 -21.88
C GLY A 135 9.57 9.22 -20.68
N THR A 136 9.03 9.78 -19.59
CA THR A 136 9.79 10.16 -18.39
C THR A 136 9.13 9.66 -17.11
N ALA A 137 9.90 9.57 -16.01
CA ALA A 137 9.40 9.21 -14.70
C ALA A 137 8.36 10.22 -14.19
N GLU A 138 8.58 11.52 -14.41
CA GLU A 138 7.67 12.58 -14.00
C GLU A 138 6.32 12.45 -14.70
N ALA A 139 6.30 12.25 -16.03
CA ALA A 139 5.06 12.05 -16.79
C ALA A 139 4.29 10.80 -16.31
N ALA A 140 5.01 9.73 -15.95
CA ALA A 140 4.39 8.54 -15.39
C ALA A 140 3.77 8.81 -14.02
N LEU A 141 4.46 9.55 -13.14
CA LEU A 141 3.92 9.92 -11.83
C LEU A 141 2.71 10.85 -11.95
N ASP A 142 2.72 11.81 -12.89
CA ASP A 142 1.58 12.69 -13.16
C ASP A 142 0.35 11.90 -13.63
N ALA A 143 0.52 10.94 -14.54
CA ALA A 143 -0.57 10.07 -15.01
C ALA A 143 -1.17 9.21 -13.86
N VAL A 144 -0.32 8.72 -12.94
CA VAL A 144 -0.81 8.03 -11.74
C VAL A 144 -1.61 8.99 -10.86
N GLU A 145 -1.09 10.17 -10.58
CA GLU A 145 -1.75 11.18 -9.72
C GLU A 145 -3.14 11.58 -10.25
N GLU A 146 -3.28 11.77 -11.57
CA GLU A 146 -4.56 12.04 -12.22
C GLU A 146 -5.57 10.89 -12.01
N THR A 147 -5.09 9.64 -11.96
CA THR A 147 -5.94 8.46 -11.77
C THR A 147 -6.37 8.29 -10.29
N LEU A 148 -5.61 8.84 -9.34
CA LEU A 148 -5.83 8.70 -7.90
C LEU A 148 -6.98 9.59 -7.36
N ARG A 149 -8.00 9.90 -8.16
CA ARG A 149 -9.17 10.64 -7.69
C ARG A 149 -9.96 9.80 -6.70
N VAL A 150 -9.89 10.21 -5.44
CA VAL A 150 -10.71 9.63 -4.36
C VAL A 150 -12.10 10.22 -4.46
N PRO A 151 -13.15 9.40 -4.63
CA PRO A 151 -14.52 9.90 -4.62
C PRO A 151 -14.87 10.56 -3.28
N GLU A 152 -15.48 11.73 -3.31
CA GLU A 152 -16.12 12.36 -2.14
C GLU A 152 -17.66 12.35 -2.31
N PRO A 153 -18.45 12.24 -1.24
CA PRO A 153 -18.06 12.02 0.15
C PRO A 153 -17.80 10.54 0.46
N PHE A 154 -16.72 10.26 1.20
CA PHE A 154 -16.49 8.93 1.78
C PHE A 154 -17.30 8.81 3.08
N PRO A 155 -17.86 7.61 3.46
CA PRO A 155 -18.58 7.44 4.72
C PRO A 155 -17.65 7.73 5.92
N GLU A 156 -17.68 8.98 6.40
CA GLU A 156 -16.63 9.50 7.27
C GLU A 156 -16.61 8.93 8.68
N TYR A 157 -17.78 8.56 9.23
CA TYR A 157 -17.87 8.26 10.66
C TYR A 157 -17.01 7.08 11.12
N ALA A 158 -17.08 5.94 10.44
CA ALA A 158 -16.32 4.75 10.85
C ALA A 158 -14.85 4.86 10.48
N ILE A 159 -14.53 5.36 9.29
CA ILE A 159 -13.15 5.53 8.85
C ILE A 159 -12.44 6.62 9.64
N GLY A 160 -13.12 7.71 10.02
CA GLY A 160 -12.56 8.79 10.80
C GLY A 160 -12.05 8.32 12.18
N ARG A 161 -12.80 7.48 12.88
CA ARG A 161 -12.32 6.88 14.15
C ARG A 161 -11.12 5.96 13.95
N CYS A 162 -11.14 5.16 12.90
CA CYS A 162 -10.01 4.31 12.55
C CYS A 162 -8.78 5.15 12.20
N GLU A 163 -8.96 6.24 11.46
CA GLU A 163 -7.90 7.18 11.08
C GLU A 163 -7.23 7.81 12.30
N VAL A 164 -8.02 8.29 13.27
CA VAL A 164 -7.47 8.86 14.51
C VAL A 164 -6.65 7.82 15.27
N ALA A 165 -7.14 6.57 15.36
CA ALA A 165 -6.40 5.48 15.99
C ALA A 165 -5.10 5.13 15.23
N VAL A 166 -5.14 5.08 13.90
CA VAL A 166 -3.96 4.84 13.06
C VAL A 166 -2.95 5.97 13.22
N ARG A 167 -3.39 7.22 13.20
CA ARG A 167 -2.52 8.39 13.42
C ARG A 167 -1.84 8.33 14.79
N SER A 168 -2.59 8.00 15.84
CA SER A 168 -2.00 7.82 17.19
C SER A 168 -0.90 6.75 17.22
N LEU A 169 -1.05 5.66 16.43
CA LEU A 169 -0.01 4.62 16.32
C LEU A 169 1.16 5.04 15.43
N VAL A 170 0.93 5.85 14.40
CA VAL A 170 1.99 6.40 13.55
C VAL A 170 2.84 7.40 14.34
N ASP A 171 2.21 8.26 15.13
CA ASP A 171 2.89 9.27 15.96
C ASP A 171 3.64 8.61 17.12
N GLU A 172 3.03 7.63 17.78
CA GLU A 172 3.59 6.91 18.92
C GLU A 172 3.30 5.39 18.84
N PRO A 173 4.13 4.60 18.12
CA PRO A 173 3.90 3.16 17.97
C PRO A 173 4.03 2.33 19.26
N SER A 174 4.59 2.92 20.32
CA SER A 174 4.69 2.31 21.66
C SER A 174 3.44 2.51 22.51
N ARG A 175 2.55 3.44 22.10
CA ARG A 175 1.33 3.75 22.85
C ARG A 175 0.46 2.49 23.02
N PRO A 176 -0.01 2.18 24.25
CA PRO A 176 -0.87 1.04 24.48
C PRO A 176 -2.18 1.15 23.69
N VAL A 177 -2.58 0.05 23.02
CA VAL A 177 -3.84 0.02 22.25
C VAL A 177 -5.06 0.27 23.16
N SER A 178 -4.97 -0.13 24.45
CA SER A 178 -5.96 0.19 25.48
C SER A 178 -6.23 1.68 25.61
N ASP A 179 -5.17 2.48 25.64
CA ASP A 179 -5.25 3.92 25.85
C ASP A 179 -5.86 4.63 24.65
N ILE A 180 -5.56 4.11 23.44
CA ILE A 180 -6.18 4.59 22.19
C ILE A 180 -7.70 4.27 22.22
N ALA A 181 -8.08 3.05 22.59
CA ALA A 181 -9.47 2.66 22.68
C ALA A 181 -10.23 3.54 23.71
N THR A 182 -9.65 3.74 24.88
CA THR A 182 -10.21 4.61 25.94
C THR A 182 -10.35 6.06 25.47
N ALA A 183 -9.33 6.62 24.85
CA ALA A 183 -9.35 8.00 24.34
C ALA A 183 -10.42 8.24 23.26
N LEU A 184 -10.77 7.19 22.50
CA LEU A 184 -11.81 7.23 21.46
C LEU A 184 -13.20 6.83 21.98
N GLY A 185 -13.34 6.45 23.26
CA GLY A 185 -14.58 5.94 23.82
C GLY A 185 -15.03 4.63 23.18
N LEU A 186 -14.07 3.74 22.81
CA LEU A 186 -14.31 2.50 22.11
C LEU A 186 -13.98 1.30 22.99
N SER A 187 -14.74 0.21 22.83
CA SER A 187 -14.29 -1.08 23.34
C SER A 187 -13.15 -1.65 22.48
N HIS A 188 -12.28 -2.49 23.09
CA HIS A 188 -11.21 -3.16 22.36
C HIS A 188 -11.72 -3.96 21.16
N GLY A 189 -12.81 -4.73 21.35
CA GLY A 189 -13.39 -5.51 20.26
C GLY A 189 -13.96 -4.67 19.11
N TYR A 190 -14.46 -3.47 19.40
CA TYR A 190 -14.90 -2.55 18.35
C TYR A 190 -13.72 -1.95 17.60
N LEU A 191 -12.66 -1.55 18.31
CA LEU A 191 -11.43 -1.07 17.68
C LEU A 191 -10.78 -2.15 16.78
N ASP A 192 -10.70 -3.40 17.24
CA ASP A 192 -10.21 -4.53 16.43
C ASP A 192 -11.04 -4.74 15.16
N ARG A 193 -12.38 -4.59 15.22
CA ARG A 193 -13.25 -4.67 14.04
C ARG A 193 -12.98 -3.55 13.05
N LEU A 194 -12.87 -2.30 13.52
CA LEU A 194 -12.53 -1.15 12.68
C LEU A 194 -11.21 -1.36 11.94
N PHE A 195 -10.18 -1.82 12.66
CA PHE A 195 -8.88 -2.11 12.06
C PHE A 195 -8.94 -3.27 11.08
N THR A 196 -9.64 -4.35 11.40
CA THR A 196 -9.83 -5.46 10.44
C THR A 196 -10.51 -4.97 9.18
N GLU A 197 -11.55 -4.14 9.30
CA GLU A 197 -12.32 -3.65 8.16
C GLU A 197 -11.56 -2.63 7.30
N HIS A 198 -10.88 -1.66 7.93
CA HIS A 198 -10.31 -0.51 7.23
C HIS A 198 -8.81 -0.61 6.98
N VAL A 199 -8.08 -1.40 7.78
CA VAL A 199 -6.62 -1.59 7.70
C VAL A 199 -6.25 -3.00 7.22
N GLY A 200 -7.07 -4.00 7.53
CA GLY A 200 -6.80 -5.42 7.26
C GLY A 200 -5.83 -6.06 8.26
N LEU A 201 -5.37 -5.32 9.27
CA LEU A 201 -4.49 -5.77 10.35
C LEU A 201 -5.12 -5.41 11.70
N SER A 202 -4.71 -6.09 12.79
CA SER A 202 -5.09 -5.64 14.12
C SER A 202 -4.29 -4.41 14.55
N PRO A 203 -4.78 -3.58 15.49
CA PRO A 203 -4.03 -2.44 16.04
C PRO A 203 -2.65 -2.84 16.57
N ARG A 204 -2.57 -3.97 17.28
CA ARG A 204 -1.30 -4.50 17.82
C ARG A 204 -0.32 -4.89 16.71
N THR A 205 -0.81 -5.49 15.63
CA THR A 205 0.02 -5.85 14.47
C THR A 205 0.56 -4.60 13.79
N LEU A 206 -0.28 -3.59 13.54
CA LEU A 206 0.16 -2.32 12.96
C LEU A 206 1.19 -1.64 13.86
N ALA A 207 0.95 -1.53 15.17
CA ALA A 207 1.88 -0.95 16.13
C ALA A 207 3.27 -1.64 16.09
N ARG A 208 3.29 -2.98 16.01
CA ARG A 208 4.53 -3.76 15.87
C ARG A 208 5.29 -3.41 14.59
N ILE A 209 4.59 -3.34 13.47
CA ILE A 209 5.16 -2.96 12.17
C ILE A 209 5.77 -1.56 12.24
N LEU A 210 5.02 -0.59 12.75
CA LEU A 210 5.47 0.80 12.86
C LEU A 210 6.68 0.97 13.78
N ARG A 211 6.76 0.18 14.88
CA ARG A 211 7.97 0.16 15.73
C ARG A 211 9.20 -0.32 14.99
N VAL A 212 9.07 -1.39 14.20
CA VAL A 212 10.19 -1.90 13.38
C VAL A 212 10.62 -0.88 12.33
N ARG A 213 9.66 -0.24 11.65
CA ARG A 213 9.96 0.81 10.64
C ARG A 213 10.72 2.02 11.21
N ARG A 214 10.60 2.32 12.48
CA ARG A 214 11.37 3.40 13.13
C ARG A 214 12.82 3.05 13.41
N LEU A 215 13.17 1.76 13.33
CA LEU A 215 14.53 1.28 13.59
C LEU A 215 15.34 1.10 12.29
N LEU A 216 14.66 1.13 11.14
CA LEU A 216 15.25 1.04 9.80
C LEU A 216 15.50 2.42 9.22
#